data_8f4bb899bd855d70a7c7db53bb3f9f2d
#
_entry.id   8f4bb899bd855d70a7c7db53bb3f9f2d
#
_cell.length_a   1.000
_cell.length_b   1.000
_cell.length_c   1.000
_cell.angle_alpha   90.00
_cell.angle_beta   90.00
_cell.angle_gamma   90.00
#
_symmetry.space_group_name_H-M   'P 1'
#
loop_
_entity.id
_entity.type
_entity.pdbx_description
1 polymer ?
#
loop_
_entity_poly.entity_id
_entity_poly.type
_entity_poly.pdbx_seq_one_letter_code
_entity_poly.pdbx_strand_id
1 'polypeptide(L)'
;MKQRNVKKKKAKTPQQLRKEALQTLQKLVRLKSADDQGYCTCVSCGVVKRWNEGIQGGHFIPKGSSSFWSLEEENIHPQCISCNQFGMKHGDAAQRYTIYMQEMYGKNFVNQMLADAKKPKKLYSADYRDMIADWKEQIKEQLNRLGDN
;
A
#
# COMPACT_ATOMS: atom_id res chain seq x y z
N MET A 1 46.42 16.06 -5.46
CA MET A 1 45.18 15.51 -4.85
C MET A 1 43.98 15.86 -5.72
N LYS A 2 43.35 14.88 -6.33
CA LYS A 2 42.11 15.09 -7.11
C LYS A 2 40.94 15.24 -6.12
N GLN A 3 40.38 16.44 -6.01
CA GLN A 3 39.14 16.67 -5.28
C GLN A 3 38.02 15.84 -5.94
N ARG A 4 37.48 14.86 -5.20
CA ARG A 4 36.29 14.15 -5.62
C ARG A 4 35.10 15.12 -5.59
N ASN A 5 34.62 15.52 -6.76
CA ASN A 5 33.36 16.26 -6.90
C ASN A 5 32.21 15.38 -6.39
N VAL A 6 31.83 15.59 -5.13
CA VAL A 6 30.64 14.98 -4.56
C VAL A 6 29.45 15.72 -5.19
N LYS A 7 28.87 15.15 -6.26
CA LYS A 7 27.61 15.66 -6.83
C LYS A 7 26.56 15.65 -5.73
N LYS A 8 26.14 16.83 -5.25
CA LYS A 8 24.99 16.96 -4.34
C LYS A 8 23.79 16.26 -4.99
N LYS A 9 23.25 15.23 -4.32
CA LYS A 9 22.02 14.57 -4.77
C LYS A 9 20.91 15.62 -4.84
N LYS A 10 20.30 15.78 -6.02
CA LYS A 10 19.19 16.69 -6.23
C LYS A 10 17.99 16.25 -5.39
N ALA A 11 17.29 17.17 -4.72
CA ALA A 11 16.09 16.88 -3.93
C ALA A 11 15.00 16.25 -4.82
N LYS A 12 14.27 15.25 -4.27
CA LYS A 12 13.16 14.59 -4.96
C LYS A 12 12.00 15.57 -5.18
N THR A 13 11.36 15.45 -6.34
CA THR A 13 10.13 16.20 -6.65
C THR A 13 8.94 15.64 -5.85
N PRO A 14 7.84 16.42 -5.68
CA PRO A 14 6.62 15.91 -5.04
C PRO A 14 6.09 14.63 -5.68
N GLN A 15 6.15 14.49 -6.99
CA GLN A 15 5.72 13.28 -7.71
C GLN A 15 6.60 12.07 -7.39
N GLN A 16 7.92 12.28 -7.30
CA GLN A 16 8.87 11.22 -6.90
C GLN A 16 8.63 10.80 -5.44
N LEU A 17 8.37 11.74 -4.55
CA LEU A 17 8.04 11.47 -3.15
C LEU A 17 6.71 10.73 -3.02
N ARG A 18 5.69 11.13 -3.77
CA ARG A 18 4.40 10.43 -3.80
C ARG A 18 4.56 8.98 -4.23
N LYS A 19 5.35 8.73 -5.27
CA LYS A 19 5.65 7.36 -5.75
C LYS A 19 6.36 6.54 -4.68
N GLU A 20 7.34 7.13 -4.01
CA GLU A 20 8.07 6.48 -2.92
C GLU A 20 7.14 6.18 -1.73
N ALA A 21 6.30 7.13 -1.34
CA ALA A 21 5.31 6.95 -0.28
C ALA A 21 4.37 5.78 -0.60
N LEU A 22 3.86 5.72 -1.82
CA LEU A 22 2.98 4.65 -2.26
C LEU A 22 3.65 3.27 -2.19
N GLN A 23 4.87 3.14 -2.70
CA GLN A 23 5.64 1.90 -2.65
C GLN A 23 5.97 1.49 -1.21
N THR A 24 6.29 2.44 -0.36
CA THR A 24 6.58 2.21 1.06
C THR A 24 5.35 1.70 1.80
N LEU A 25 4.21 2.34 1.61
CA LEU A 25 2.96 1.92 2.23
C LEU A 25 2.50 0.53 1.75
N GLN A 26 2.59 0.26 0.46
CA GLN A 26 2.27 -1.07 -0.09
C GLN A 26 3.15 -2.17 0.50
N LYS A 27 4.44 -1.89 0.73
CA LYS A 27 5.34 -2.82 1.41
C LYS A 27 4.94 -3.03 2.87
N LEU A 28 4.66 -1.95 3.59
CA LEU A 28 4.24 -2.01 4.99
C LEU A 28 2.96 -2.82 5.18
N VAL A 29 1.96 -2.60 4.33
CA VAL A 29 0.69 -3.33 4.39
C VAL A 29 0.90 -4.83 4.20
N ARG A 30 1.71 -5.24 3.24
CA ARG A 30 2.03 -6.67 3.04
C ARG A 30 2.71 -7.27 4.26
N LEU A 31 3.66 -6.57 4.84
CA LEU A 31 4.35 -7.02 6.05
C LEU A 31 3.42 -7.13 7.26
N LYS A 32 2.58 -6.12 7.49
CA LYS A 32 1.59 -6.14 8.58
C LYS A 32 0.56 -7.26 8.43
N SER A 33 0.20 -7.58 7.19
CA SER A 33 -0.78 -8.62 6.87
C SER A 33 -0.19 -10.02 6.86
N ALA A 34 1.13 -10.16 6.86
CA ALA A 34 1.80 -11.46 6.89
C ALA A 34 1.63 -12.12 8.25
N ASP A 35 1.39 -13.44 8.24
CA ASP A 35 1.45 -14.26 9.44
C ASP A 35 2.91 -14.36 9.96
N ASP A 36 3.12 -15.06 11.07
CA ASP A 36 4.45 -15.18 11.69
C ASP A 36 5.45 -15.96 10.81
N GLN A 37 4.98 -16.66 9.79
CA GLN A 37 5.79 -17.36 8.81
C GLN A 37 6.06 -16.53 7.54
N GLY A 38 5.52 -15.32 7.47
CA GLY A 38 5.69 -14.41 6.34
C GLY A 38 4.72 -14.61 5.19
N TYR A 39 3.58 -15.25 5.41
CA TYR A 39 2.57 -15.52 4.37
C TYR A 39 1.39 -14.57 4.48
N CYS A 40 0.95 -14.09 3.32
CA CYS A 40 -0.25 -13.28 3.16
C CYS A 40 -1.33 -14.07 2.42
N THR A 41 -2.59 -13.77 2.76
CA THR A 41 -3.76 -14.27 2.04
C THR A 41 -4.29 -13.19 1.12
N CYS A 42 -4.46 -13.48 -0.18
CA CYS A 42 -5.10 -12.56 -1.11
C CYS A 42 -6.55 -12.30 -0.67
N VAL A 43 -6.90 -11.03 -0.48
CA VAL A 43 -8.26 -10.66 0.00
C VAL A 43 -9.35 -10.94 -1.02
N SER A 44 -9.01 -11.12 -2.30
CA SER A 44 -9.97 -11.41 -3.36
C SER A 44 -10.15 -12.90 -3.61
N CYS A 45 -9.09 -13.66 -3.86
CA CYS A 45 -9.23 -15.08 -4.23
C CYS A 45 -8.79 -16.07 -3.13
N GLY A 46 -8.22 -15.60 -2.05
CA GLY A 46 -7.83 -16.45 -0.92
C GLY A 46 -6.52 -17.21 -1.10
N VAL A 47 -5.81 -17.04 -2.22
CA VAL A 47 -4.51 -17.72 -2.39
C VAL A 47 -3.51 -17.20 -1.36
N VAL A 48 -2.70 -18.11 -0.82
CA VAL A 48 -1.68 -17.80 0.18
C VAL A 48 -0.31 -17.80 -0.48
N LYS A 49 0.44 -16.72 -0.29
CA LYS A 49 1.80 -16.56 -0.81
C LYS A 49 2.65 -15.76 0.18
N ARG A 50 3.97 -15.87 0.05
CA ARG A 50 4.87 -15.01 0.85
C ARG A 50 4.64 -13.55 0.52
N TRP A 51 4.81 -12.71 1.53
CA TRP A 51 4.57 -11.26 1.44
C TRP A 51 5.37 -10.56 0.32
N ASN A 52 6.53 -11.10 -0.04
CA ASN A 52 7.43 -10.56 -1.07
C ASN A 52 7.47 -11.38 -2.37
N GLU A 53 6.63 -12.39 -2.50
CA GLU A 53 6.59 -13.27 -3.68
C GLU A 53 5.16 -13.44 -4.20
N GLY A 54 4.80 -12.68 -5.23
CA GLY A 54 3.50 -12.79 -5.88
C GLY A 54 2.34 -12.14 -5.13
N ILE A 55 2.62 -11.38 -4.08
CA ILE A 55 1.66 -10.55 -3.34
C ILE A 55 2.00 -9.08 -3.56
N GLN A 56 0.98 -8.29 -3.79
CA GLN A 56 1.06 -6.83 -3.94
C GLN A 56 0.14 -6.15 -2.91
N GLY A 57 0.39 -4.89 -2.64
CA GLY A 57 -0.54 -4.03 -1.90
C GLY A 57 -1.58 -3.50 -2.88
N GLY A 58 -2.74 -4.13 -2.89
CA GLY A 58 -3.84 -3.78 -3.80
C GLY A 58 -4.77 -2.72 -3.21
N HIS A 59 -5.13 -1.70 -3.99
CA HIS A 59 -6.08 -0.67 -3.57
C HIS A 59 -7.52 -1.15 -3.76
N PHE A 60 -8.35 -0.97 -2.73
CA PHE A 60 -9.80 -1.18 -2.83
C PHE A 60 -10.45 -0.09 -3.69
N ILE A 61 -10.25 1.17 -3.34
CA ILE A 61 -10.57 2.31 -4.21
C ILE A 61 -9.30 2.60 -5.02
N PRO A 62 -9.36 2.54 -6.37
CA PRO A 62 -8.16 2.69 -7.20
C PRO A 62 -7.39 3.97 -6.89
N LYS A 63 -6.08 3.87 -6.81
CA LYS A 63 -5.18 5.00 -6.48
C LYS A 63 -5.29 6.19 -7.42
N GLY A 64 -5.70 5.95 -8.67
CA GLY A 64 -5.94 6.99 -9.67
C GLY A 64 -7.31 7.66 -9.55
N SER A 65 -8.23 7.07 -8.78
CA SER A 65 -9.62 7.57 -8.63
C SER A 65 -9.83 8.44 -7.40
N SER A 66 -8.94 8.36 -6.42
CA SER A 66 -9.11 9.05 -5.14
C SER A 66 -7.78 9.50 -4.56
N SER A 67 -7.57 10.81 -4.49
CA SER A 67 -6.44 11.37 -3.76
C SER A 67 -6.61 11.20 -2.25
N PHE A 68 -7.85 11.13 -1.77
CA PHE A 68 -8.16 10.96 -0.35
C PHE A 68 -7.69 9.59 0.17
N TRP A 69 -7.97 8.51 -0.57
CA TRP A 69 -7.72 7.14 -0.13
C TRP A 69 -6.41 6.53 -0.65
N SER A 70 -5.71 7.18 -1.58
CA SER A 70 -4.55 6.58 -2.25
C SER A 70 -3.39 6.21 -1.33
N LEU A 71 -3.22 6.92 -0.21
CA LEU A 71 -2.17 6.70 0.79
C LEU A 71 -2.74 6.42 2.19
N GLU A 72 -3.94 5.86 2.25
CA GLU A 72 -4.55 5.42 3.50
C GLU A 72 -4.44 3.90 3.64
N GLU A 73 -3.97 3.46 4.79
CA GLU A 73 -3.68 2.04 5.06
C GLU A 73 -4.93 1.16 4.93
N GLU A 74 -6.10 1.67 5.35
CA GLU A 74 -7.38 0.97 5.27
C GLU A 74 -7.83 0.69 3.83
N ASN A 75 -7.29 1.41 2.86
CA ASN A 75 -7.60 1.22 1.44
C ASN A 75 -6.68 0.24 0.72
N ILE A 76 -5.69 -0.32 1.40
CA ILE A 76 -4.66 -1.16 0.78
C ILE A 76 -4.53 -2.47 1.54
N HIS A 77 -4.69 -3.58 0.83
CA HIS A 77 -4.62 -4.93 1.42
C HIS A 77 -3.89 -5.89 0.48
N PRO A 78 -3.42 -7.06 0.97
CA PRO A 78 -2.73 -8.02 0.13
C PRO A 78 -3.62 -8.57 -0.98
N GLN A 79 -3.15 -8.49 -2.20
CA GLN A 79 -3.74 -9.17 -3.35
C GLN A 79 -2.65 -9.88 -4.15
N CYS A 80 -2.97 -11.06 -4.69
CA CYS A 80 -2.07 -11.68 -5.65
C CYS A 80 -2.00 -10.86 -6.95
N ILE A 81 -0.95 -11.06 -7.72
CA ILE A 81 -0.72 -10.30 -8.97
C ILE A 81 -1.91 -10.43 -9.92
N SER A 82 -2.44 -11.64 -10.09
CA SER A 82 -3.60 -11.89 -10.96
C SER A 82 -4.83 -11.08 -10.55
N CYS A 83 -5.20 -11.08 -9.26
CA CYS A 83 -6.34 -10.29 -8.78
C CYS A 83 -6.09 -8.78 -8.89
N ASN A 84 -4.93 -8.31 -8.46
CA ASN A 84 -4.65 -6.89 -8.43
C ASN A 84 -4.48 -6.27 -9.82
N GLN A 85 -3.75 -6.93 -10.71
CA GLN A 85 -3.45 -6.36 -12.04
C GLN A 85 -4.50 -6.67 -13.09
N PHE A 86 -5.18 -7.80 -12.99
CA PHE A 86 -6.14 -8.24 -13.98
C PHE A 86 -7.57 -8.39 -13.42
N GLY A 87 -7.73 -9.12 -12.33
CA GLY A 87 -9.04 -9.47 -11.78
C GLY A 87 -9.89 -8.28 -11.32
N MET A 88 -9.26 -7.20 -10.88
CA MET A 88 -9.97 -5.97 -10.48
C MET A 88 -10.70 -5.30 -11.65
N LYS A 89 -10.21 -5.45 -12.88
CA LYS A 89 -10.80 -4.85 -14.08
C LYS A 89 -11.63 -5.84 -14.91
N HIS A 90 -11.22 -7.10 -14.96
CA HIS A 90 -11.72 -8.08 -15.92
C HIS A 90 -12.33 -9.33 -15.27
N GLY A 91 -12.25 -9.48 -13.95
CA GLY A 91 -12.80 -10.59 -13.19
C GLY A 91 -13.67 -10.13 -12.03
N ASP A 92 -13.83 -11.00 -11.05
CA ASP A 92 -14.65 -10.76 -9.85
C ASP A 92 -13.84 -10.30 -8.62
N ALA A 93 -12.57 -9.99 -8.80
CA ALA A 93 -11.69 -9.61 -7.68
C ALA A 93 -12.18 -8.37 -6.92
N ALA A 94 -12.75 -7.39 -7.62
CA ALA A 94 -13.30 -6.18 -6.99
C ALA A 94 -14.50 -6.48 -6.10
N GLN A 95 -15.41 -7.35 -6.55
CA GLN A 95 -16.57 -7.76 -5.77
C GLN A 95 -16.15 -8.56 -4.51
N ARG A 96 -15.19 -9.47 -4.66
CA ARG A 96 -14.64 -10.22 -3.53
C ARG A 96 -13.89 -9.33 -2.55
N TYR A 97 -13.18 -8.32 -3.05
CA TYR A 97 -12.53 -7.32 -2.22
C TYR A 97 -13.56 -6.52 -1.41
N THR A 98 -14.69 -6.16 -2.05
CA THR A 98 -15.79 -5.46 -1.35
C THR A 98 -16.32 -6.30 -0.19
N ILE A 99 -16.53 -7.60 -0.39
CA ILE A 99 -16.97 -8.52 0.68
C ILE A 99 -15.96 -8.53 1.83
N TYR A 100 -14.67 -8.67 1.52
CA TYR A 100 -13.60 -8.60 2.51
C TYR A 100 -13.63 -7.30 3.31
N MET A 101 -13.77 -6.15 2.65
CA MET A 101 -13.81 -4.85 3.29
C MET A 101 -15.01 -4.72 4.24
N GLN A 102 -16.17 -5.19 3.82
CA GLN A 102 -17.38 -5.17 4.63
C GLN A 102 -17.26 -6.09 5.86
N GLU A 103 -16.64 -7.23 5.74
CA GLU A 103 -16.38 -8.15 6.85
C GLU A 103 -15.33 -7.57 7.83
N MET A 104 -14.28 -6.93 7.31
CA MET A 104 -13.20 -6.37 8.11
C MET A 104 -13.60 -5.08 8.84
N TYR A 105 -14.25 -4.16 8.15
CA TYR A 105 -14.52 -2.79 8.65
C TYR A 105 -16.00 -2.47 8.86
N GLY A 106 -16.92 -3.30 8.39
CA GLY A 106 -18.35 -3.06 8.42
C GLY A 106 -18.85 -2.27 7.21
N LYS A 107 -20.13 -2.47 6.88
CA LYS A 107 -20.78 -1.83 5.72
C LYS A 107 -20.80 -0.31 5.82
N ASN A 108 -21.03 0.23 7.01
CA ASN A 108 -21.08 1.69 7.20
C ASN A 108 -19.74 2.36 6.91
N PHE A 109 -18.64 1.76 7.34
CA PHE A 109 -17.30 2.26 7.04
C PHE A 109 -17.01 2.24 5.54
N VAL A 110 -17.34 1.13 4.86
CA VAL A 110 -17.15 1.00 3.40
C VAL A 110 -18.00 2.02 2.65
N ASN A 111 -19.25 2.21 3.04
CA ASN A 111 -20.11 3.23 2.44
C ASN A 111 -19.54 4.63 2.64
N GLN A 112 -18.97 4.92 3.81
CA GLN A 112 -18.31 6.19 4.07
C GLN A 112 -17.03 6.36 3.23
N MET A 113 -16.25 5.29 3.02
CA MET A 113 -15.11 5.32 2.11
C MET A 113 -15.52 5.73 0.69
N LEU A 114 -16.61 5.15 0.18
CA LEU A 114 -17.12 5.47 -1.14
C LEU A 114 -17.64 6.91 -1.23
N ALA A 115 -18.30 7.41 -0.19
CA ALA A 115 -18.74 8.79 -0.09
C ALA A 115 -17.57 9.79 -0.07
N ASP A 116 -16.48 9.45 0.62
CA ASP A 116 -15.30 10.29 0.75
C ASP A 116 -14.33 10.17 -0.44
N ALA A 117 -14.53 9.20 -1.33
CA ALA A 117 -13.57 8.90 -2.40
C ALA A 117 -13.28 10.07 -3.34
N LYS A 118 -14.25 10.96 -3.54
CA LYS A 118 -14.11 12.14 -4.40
C LYS A 118 -13.63 13.39 -3.68
N LYS A 119 -13.48 13.34 -2.37
CA LYS A 119 -12.96 14.48 -1.60
C LYS A 119 -11.48 14.69 -1.95
N PRO A 120 -11.05 15.94 -2.21
CA PRO A 120 -9.65 16.20 -2.50
C PRO A 120 -8.82 16.10 -1.21
N LYS A 121 -7.61 15.56 -1.35
CA LYS A 121 -6.58 15.60 -0.31
C LYS A 121 -5.27 16.04 -0.94
N LYS A 122 -4.81 17.22 -0.56
CA LYS A 122 -3.54 17.75 -1.04
C LYS A 122 -2.44 17.49 -0.02
N LEU A 123 -1.36 16.84 -0.49
CA LEU A 123 -0.17 16.58 0.29
C LEU A 123 1.02 17.34 -0.32
N TYR A 124 1.89 17.84 0.56
CA TYR A 124 3.10 18.54 0.18
C TYR A 124 4.34 17.66 0.38
N SER A 125 5.49 18.09 -0.13
CA SER A 125 6.74 17.33 -0.02
C SER A 125 7.10 16.96 1.43
N ALA A 126 6.86 17.86 2.37
CA ALA A 126 7.11 17.61 3.79
C ALA A 126 6.21 16.48 4.33
N ASP A 127 4.92 16.48 3.94
CA ASP A 127 3.98 15.41 4.34
C ASP A 127 4.45 14.04 3.86
N TYR A 128 4.84 13.94 2.59
CA TYR A 128 5.36 12.67 2.04
C TYR A 128 6.61 12.20 2.78
N ARG A 129 7.55 13.11 3.10
CA ARG A 129 8.77 12.73 3.83
C ARG A 129 8.48 12.20 5.20
N ASP A 130 7.57 12.83 5.94
CA ASP A 130 7.17 12.41 7.27
C ASP A 130 6.48 11.05 7.24
N MET A 131 5.56 10.84 6.31
CA MET A 131 4.88 9.56 6.10
C MET A 131 5.87 8.45 5.76
N ILE A 132 6.77 8.69 4.81
CA ILE A 132 7.79 7.73 4.40
C ILE A 132 8.70 7.34 5.57
N ALA A 133 9.15 8.31 6.34
CA ALA A 133 10.01 8.06 7.50
C ALA A 133 9.32 7.19 8.55
N ASP A 134 8.07 7.51 8.89
CA ASP A 134 7.26 6.73 9.84
C ASP A 134 7.03 5.31 9.34
N TRP A 135 6.62 5.14 8.10
CA TRP A 135 6.38 3.80 7.52
C TRP A 135 7.66 2.97 7.39
N LYS A 136 8.80 3.58 7.14
CA LYS A 136 10.10 2.87 7.12
C LYS A 136 10.47 2.31 8.50
N GLU A 137 10.20 3.05 9.57
CA GLU A 137 10.38 2.54 10.93
C GLU A 137 9.43 1.37 11.22
N GLN A 138 8.15 1.48 10.84
CA GLN A 138 7.19 0.39 10.99
C GLN A 138 7.60 -0.85 10.16
N ILE A 139 8.12 -0.66 8.95
CA ILE A 139 8.65 -1.76 8.11
C ILE A 139 9.79 -2.47 8.83
N LYS A 140 10.71 -1.74 9.42
CA LYS A 140 11.84 -2.30 10.18
C LYS A 140 11.35 -3.16 11.35
N GLU A 141 10.34 -2.69 12.09
CA GLU A 141 9.71 -3.45 13.18
C GLU A 141 9.08 -4.75 12.65
N GLN A 142 8.37 -4.70 11.53
CA GLN A 142 7.74 -5.87 10.93
C GLN A 142 8.77 -6.87 10.39
N LEU A 143 9.84 -6.41 9.77
CA LEU A 143 10.94 -7.28 9.33
C LEU A 143 11.60 -7.97 10.53
N ASN A 144 11.82 -7.28 11.62
CA ASN A 144 12.32 -7.87 12.86
C ASN A 144 11.38 -8.94 13.41
N ARG A 145 10.05 -8.67 13.40
CA ARG A 145 9.04 -9.66 13.81
C ARG A 145 9.12 -10.95 12.99
N LEU A 146 9.36 -10.83 11.69
CA LEU A 146 9.44 -11.98 10.78
C LEU A 146 10.84 -12.64 10.76
N GLY A 147 11.85 -12.06 11.45
CA GLY A 147 13.22 -12.55 11.39
C GLY A 147 13.97 -12.20 10.09
N ASP A 148 13.42 -11.32 9.27
CA ASP A 148 13.97 -10.86 7.99
C ASP A 148 14.76 -9.56 8.21
N ASN A 149 15.95 -9.68 8.76
CA ASN A 149 16.86 -8.54 8.98
C ASN A 149 17.72 -8.25 7.76
#